data_3f1cff255504ddbc46c22da0a1ee12f1
#
_entry.id   3f1cff255504ddbc46c22da0a1ee12f1
#
_cell.length_a   1.000
_cell.length_b   1.000
_cell.length_c   1.000
_cell.angle_alpha   90.00
_cell.angle_beta   90.00
_cell.angle_gamma   90.00
#
_symmetry.space_group_name_H-M   'P 1'
#
loop_
_entity.id
_entity.type
_entity.pdbx_description
1 polymer ?
#
loop_
_entity_poly.entity_id
_entity_poly.type
_entity_poly.pdbx_seq_one_letter_code
_entity_poly.pdbx_strand_id
1 'polypeptide(L)'
;MAECFRGGKRMKLILLFFLVFAQSPIYAQDNLKFPIEPKMAKEWKYQSDQVMGGVSEGDTSLMQDGDMFYLRLTGDVSTKNNGGFVQFRSKISLFNKPKMFQLIHKTNKEGKGLEGVRLNVKGNGETYHVMIRTYFTWSPSDYYYHTFETSSNWQQVDLPFNQFKSSKYRQRGLEVGQIRDFAVVAYGRDFKSDVSVSEISFY
;
A
#
# COMPACT_ATOMS: atom_id res chain seq x y z
N MET A 1 77.17 -38.78 30.96
CA MET A 1 76.52 -37.52 31.36
C MET A 1 76.13 -36.77 30.10
N ALA A 2 74.88 -36.88 29.68
CA ALA A 2 74.36 -36.18 28.50
C ALA A 2 72.94 -35.72 28.83
N GLU A 3 72.75 -34.43 29.02
CA GLU A 3 71.45 -33.84 29.20
C GLU A 3 70.76 -33.59 27.90
N CYS A 4 69.53 -34.10 27.79
CA CYS A 4 68.70 -34.01 26.62
C CYS A 4 67.70 -32.84 26.82
N PHE A 5 67.89 -31.72 26.11
CA PHE A 5 66.98 -30.59 26.10
C PHE A 5 65.88 -30.85 25.06
N ARG A 6 64.65 -31.07 25.51
CA ARG A 6 63.44 -31.12 24.68
C ARG A 6 62.75 -29.77 24.72
N GLY A 7 62.95 -28.99 23.67
CA GLY A 7 62.19 -27.77 23.41
C GLY A 7 60.85 -28.03 22.71
N GLY A 8 59.76 -28.03 23.47
CA GLY A 8 58.41 -28.12 22.89
C GLY A 8 57.92 -26.80 22.36
N LYS A 9 57.81 -26.65 21.04
CA LYS A 9 57.13 -25.51 20.40
C LYS A 9 55.63 -25.64 20.61
N ARG A 10 55.04 -24.79 21.45
CA ARG A 10 53.58 -24.64 21.52
C ARG A 10 53.11 -23.88 20.31
N MET A 11 52.47 -24.55 19.38
CA MET A 11 51.78 -24.00 18.25
C MET A 11 50.44 -23.35 18.73
N LYS A 12 50.36 -22.03 18.76
CA LYS A 12 49.13 -21.32 19.06
C LYS A 12 48.20 -21.46 17.86
N LEU A 13 47.15 -22.27 18.01
CA LEU A 13 46.06 -22.35 17.04
C LEU A 13 45.24 -21.05 17.11
N ILE A 14 45.43 -20.17 16.15
CA ILE A 14 44.60 -18.98 16.00
C ILE A 14 43.32 -19.43 15.28
N LEU A 15 42.23 -19.56 16.05
CA LEU A 15 40.88 -19.77 15.50
C LEU A 15 40.43 -18.47 14.87
N LEU A 16 40.52 -18.38 13.55
CA LEU A 16 39.90 -17.29 12.78
C LEU A 16 38.38 -17.56 12.75
N PHE A 17 37.63 -16.86 13.59
CA PHE A 17 36.18 -16.80 13.46
C PHE A 17 35.83 -15.96 12.21
N PHE A 18 35.52 -16.64 11.12
CA PHE A 18 34.84 -16.04 10.00
C PHE A 18 33.38 -15.73 10.41
N LEU A 19 33.14 -14.47 10.80
CA LEU A 19 31.79 -13.93 10.90
C LEU A 19 31.22 -13.88 9.47
N VAL A 20 30.54 -14.94 9.06
CA VAL A 20 29.69 -14.91 7.86
C VAL A 20 28.51 -14.02 8.23
N PHE A 21 28.61 -12.75 7.88
CA PHE A 21 27.42 -11.91 7.79
C PHE A 21 26.54 -12.50 6.70
N ALA A 22 25.50 -13.23 7.13
CA ALA A 22 24.41 -13.59 6.26
C ALA A 22 23.78 -12.26 5.80
N GLN A 23 24.21 -11.75 4.66
CA GLN A 23 23.52 -10.71 3.95
C GLN A 23 22.17 -11.30 3.56
N SER A 24 21.15 -10.98 4.34
CA SER A 24 19.77 -11.20 3.91
C SER A 24 19.66 -10.58 2.52
N PRO A 25 19.19 -11.29 1.49
CA PRO A 25 18.99 -10.68 0.20
C PRO A 25 18.05 -9.51 0.41
N ILE A 26 18.55 -8.30 0.25
CA ILE A 26 17.74 -7.09 0.07
C ILE A 26 17.05 -7.32 -1.27
N TYR A 27 15.95 -8.07 -1.25
CA TYR A 27 15.05 -8.14 -2.39
C TYR A 27 14.54 -6.72 -2.59
N ALA A 28 14.99 -6.13 -3.67
CA ALA A 28 14.78 -4.76 -4.02
C ALA A 28 13.31 -4.37 -3.83
N GLN A 29 13.04 -3.63 -2.77
CA GLN A 29 11.75 -3.02 -2.44
C GLN A 29 11.26 -2.12 -3.59
N ASP A 30 12.17 -1.69 -4.48
CA ASP A 30 11.89 -0.84 -5.63
C ASP A 30 10.94 -1.47 -6.67
N ASN A 31 10.85 -2.79 -6.74
CA ASN A 31 9.96 -3.48 -7.68
C ASN A 31 8.48 -3.47 -7.28
N LEU A 32 8.16 -3.00 -6.07
CA LEU A 32 6.81 -2.91 -5.52
C LEU A 32 6.27 -1.48 -5.48
N LYS A 33 7.01 -0.52 -6.00
CA LYS A 33 6.60 0.88 -6.07
C LYS A 33 5.88 1.16 -7.39
N PHE A 34 4.76 1.86 -7.26
CA PHE A 34 3.92 2.30 -8.37
C PHE A 34 3.76 3.83 -8.28
N PRO A 35 4.75 4.60 -8.78
CA PRO A 35 4.60 6.04 -8.87
C PRO A 35 3.43 6.36 -9.81
N ILE A 36 2.72 7.42 -9.53
CA ILE A 36 1.68 7.92 -10.42
C ILE A 36 2.37 8.51 -11.66
N GLU A 37 2.07 7.94 -12.81
CA GLU A 37 2.59 8.37 -14.10
C GLU A 37 1.44 8.69 -15.07
N PRO A 38 1.62 9.58 -16.06
CA PRO A 38 0.58 9.96 -17.00
C PRO A 38 -0.09 8.79 -17.71
N LYS A 39 0.70 7.77 -18.09
CA LYS A 39 0.18 6.56 -18.75
C LYS A 39 -0.73 5.73 -17.85
N MET A 40 -0.54 5.81 -16.52
CA MET A 40 -1.32 5.06 -15.53
C MET A 40 -2.50 5.85 -14.98
N ALA A 41 -2.45 7.18 -15.06
CA ALA A 41 -3.48 8.04 -14.49
C ALA A 41 -4.88 7.75 -15.06
N LYS A 42 -4.98 7.43 -16.35
CA LYS A 42 -6.23 7.05 -17.01
C LYS A 42 -6.88 5.75 -16.50
N GLU A 43 -6.11 4.92 -15.80
CA GLU A 43 -6.59 3.68 -15.19
C GLU A 43 -7.27 3.93 -13.84
N TRP A 44 -7.04 5.12 -13.26
CA TRP A 44 -7.71 5.59 -12.07
C TRP A 44 -9.00 6.30 -12.43
N LYS A 45 -10.11 5.80 -11.92
CA LYS A 45 -11.44 6.32 -12.23
C LYS A 45 -12.02 7.04 -11.03
N TYR A 46 -12.43 8.28 -11.24
CA TYR A 46 -13.27 8.99 -10.30
C TYR A 46 -14.63 8.31 -10.18
N GLN A 47 -15.17 8.31 -8.99
CA GLN A 47 -16.53 7.87 -8.70
C GLN A 47 -17.02 8.53 -7.41
N SER A 48 -18.28 8.98 -7.39
CA SER A 48 -18.95 9.47 -6.19
C SER A 48 -20.18 8.62 -5.86
N ASP A 49 -20.80 8.94 -4.75
CA ASP A 49 -22.06 8.32 -4.32
C ASP A 49 -23.28 8.61 -5.22
N GLN A 50 -23.13 9.50 -6.21
CA GLN A 50 -24.15 9.75 -7.23
C GLN A 50 -24.56 8.48 -7.98
N VAL A 51 -23.66 7.48 -8.08
CA VAL A 51 -23.97 6.15 -8.67
C VAL A 51 -25.05 5.38 -7.89
N MET A 52 -25.38 5.82 -6.69
CA MET A 52 -26.40 5.23 -5.83
C MET A 52 -27.41 6.26 -5.30
N GLY A 53 -27.48 7.43 -5.92
CA GLY A 53 -28.44 8.49 -5.58
C GLY A 53 -27.96 9.50 -4.54
N GLY A 54 -26.70 9.46 -4.12
CA GLY A 54 -26.06 10.47 -3.29
C GLY A 54 -25.85 11.78 -4.04
N VAL A 55 -25.35 12.79 -3.33
CA VAL A 55 -25.18 14.15 -3.86
C VAL A 55 -23.75 14.67 -3.71
N SER A 56 -22.81 13.83 -3.34
CA SER A 56 -21.40 14.23 -3.27
C SER A 56 -20.86 14.55 -4.66
N GLU A 57 -20.11 15.65 -4.77
CA GLU A 57 -19.52 16.13 -6.02
C GLU A 57 -18.01 16.24 -5.88
N GLY A 58 -17.29 16.05 -6.97
CA GLY A 58 -15.82 16.18 -6.96
C GLY A 58 -15.20 15.78 -8.28
N ASP A 59 -13.88 15.69 -8.26
CA ASP A 59 -13.08 15.29 -9.41
C ASP A 59 -11.76 14.65 -8.98
N THR A 60 -11.15 13.92 -9.91
CA THR A 60 -9.79 13.41 -9.78
C THR A 60 -8.96 13.86 -10.97
N SER A 61 -7.94 14.66 -10.69
CA SER A 61 -7.07 15.25 -11.69
C SER A 61 -5.63 14.73 -11.54
N LEU A 62 -4.98 14.48 -12.68
CA LEU A 62 -3.53 14.28 -12.71
C LEU A 62 -2.84 15.66 -12.62
N MET A 63 -1.99 15.79 -11.64
CA MET A 63 -1.20 17.00 -11.36
C MET A 63 0.29 16.70 -11.47
N GLN A 64 1.10 17.74 -11.63
CA GLN A 64 2.56 17.65 -11.67
C GLN A 64 3.19 18.73 -10.80
N ASP A 65 4.24 18.36 -10.06
CA ASP A 65 5.07 19.26 -9.27
C ASP A 65 6.55 18.87 -9.51
N GLY A 66 7.26 19.68 -10.29
CA GLY A 66 8.56 19.31 -10.83
C GLY A 66 8.47 18.02 -11.66
N ASP A 67 9.26 17.02 -11.29
CA ASP A 67 9.27 15.71 -11.96
C ASP A 67 8.25 14.72 -11.36
N MET A 68 7.56 15.10 -10.29
CA MET A 68 6.62 14.23 -9.58
C MET A 68 5.21 14.43 -10.11
N PHE A 69 4.59 13.35 -10.60
CA PHE A 69 3.17 13.31 -10.90
C PHE A 69 2.39 12.78 -9.70
N TYR A 70 1.15 13.26 -9.54
CA TYR A 70 0.25 12.77 -8.50
C TYR A 70 -1.21 12.90 -8.92
N LEU A 71 -2.05 12.04 -8.38
CA LEU A 71 -3.51 12.17 -8.47
C LEU A 71 -3.99 13.02 -7.31
N ARG A 72 -4.81 14.02 -7.59
CA ARG A 72 -5.49 14.86 -6.61
C ARG A 72 -6.99 14.59 -6.67
N LEU A 73 -7.57 14.18 -5.56
CA LEU A 73 -9.01 14.05 -5.35
C LEU A 73 -9.50 15.27 -4.59
N THR A 74 -10.42 15.99 -5.18
CA THR A 74 -11.13 17.09 -4.53
C THR A 74 -12.62 16.84 -4.58
N GLY A 75 -13.37 17.34 -3.59
CA GLY A 75 -14.82 17.20 -3.62
C GLY A 75 -15.52 17.73 -2.39
N ASP A 76 -16.82 17.89 -2.53
CA ASP A 76 -17.74 18.21 -1.46
C ASP A 76 -18.51 16.92 -1.10
N VAL A 77 -18.09 16.29 -0.01
CA VAL A 77 -18.69 15.02 0.45
C VAL A 77 -19.92 15.35 1.25
N SER A 78 -21.03 14.73 0.91
CA SER A 78 -22.31 14.91 1.61
C SER A 78 -22.99 13.57 1.92
N THR A 79 -23.41 13.39 3.16
CA THR A 79 -24.12 12.19 3.63
C THR A 79 -25.60 12.19 3.28
N LYS A 80 -26.10 13.24 2.63
CA LYS A 80 -27.49 13.29 2.15
C LYS A 80 -27.80 12.11 1.23
N ASN A 81 -29.05 11.70 1.23
CA ASN A 81 -29.57 10.59 0.42
C ASN A 81 -28.82 9.25 0.66
N ASN A 82 -28.34 9.01 1.88
CA ASN A 82 -27.52 7.86 2.23
C ASN A 82 -26.22 7.73 1.41
N GLY A 83 -25.72 8.86 0.90
CA GLY A 83 -24.43 9.00 0.23
C GLY A 83 -23.27 9.12 1.21
N GLY A 84 -22.23 9.85 0.83
CA GLY A 84 -21.12 10.21 1.69
C GLY A 84 -19.78 9.74 1.18
N PHE A 85 -19.52 9.74 -0.15
CA PHE A 85 -18.17 9.51 -0.64
C PHE A 85 -17.86 10.16 -2.00
N VAL A 86 -16.58 10.50 -2.14
CA VAL A 86 -15.90 10.65 -3.42
C VAL A 86 -14.63 9.84 -3.40
N GLN A 87 -14.22 9.25 -4.51
CA GLN A 87 -13.05 8.38 -4.59
C GLN A 87 -12.40 8.39 -5.97
N PHE A 88 -11.13 8.02 -6.00
CA PHE A 88 -10.54 7.43 -7.20
C PHE A 88 -10.16 5.98 -6.94
N ARG A 89 -10.39 5.13 -7.93
CA ARG A 89 -10.17 3.69 -7.82
C ARG A 89 -9.55 3.11 -9.06
N SER A 90 -8.79 2.05 -8.90
CA SER A 90 -8.22 1.27 -9.97
C SER A 90 -8.23 -0.23 -9.67
N LYS A 91 -8.24 -1.04 -10.72
CA LYS A 91 -8.06 -2.48 -10.60
C LYS A 91 -6.57 -2.80 -10.48
N ILE A 92 -6.20 -3.60 -9.50
CA ILE A 92 -4.78 -4.02 -9.29
C ILE A 92 -4.21 -4.76 -10.52
N SER A 93 -5.07 -5.47 -11.27
CA SER A 93 -4.65 -6.10 -12.52
C SER A 93 -4.09 -5.12 -13.57
N LEU A 94 -4.29 -3.81 -13.37
CA LEU A 94 -3.80 -2.74 -14.25
C LEU A 94 -2.43 -2.20 -13.79
N PHE A 95 -2.05 -2.43 -12.53
CA PHE A 95 -0.72 -2.11 -12.01
C PHE A 95 0.34 -3.10 -12.52
N ASN A 96 0.61 -3.14 -13.84
CA ASN A 96 1.67 -3.99 -14.40
C ASN A 96 1.43 -5.50 -14.22
N LYS A 97 0.45 -5.98 -14.95
CA LYS A 97 -0.22 -7.30 -14.91
C LYS A 97 0.59 -8.57 -14.55
N PRO A 98 1.81 -8.84 -15.02
CA PRO A 98 2.46 -10.09 -14.66
C PRO A 98 3.17 -10.03 -13.31
N LYS A 99 3.78 -8.88 -12.96
CA LYS A 99 4.63 -8.79 -11.77
C LYS A 99 3.84 -8.74 -10.47
N MET A 100 2.75 -7.95 -10.43
CA MET A 100 1.93 -7.83 -9.23
C MET A 100 1.20 -9.12 -8.90
N PHE A 101 0.58 -9.73 -9.91
CA PHE A 101 -0.10 -11.01 -9.75
C PHE A 101 0.87 -12.12 -9.32
N GLN A 102 2.06 -12.18 -9.93
CA GLN A 102 3.10 -13.14 -9.54
C GLN A 102 3.64 -12.88 -8.13
N LEU A 103 3.83 -11.62 -7.74
CA LEU A 103 4.30 -11.26 -6.41
C LEU A 103 3.27 -11.62 -5.33
N ILE A 104 2.01 -11.28 -5.54
CA ILE A 104 0.93 -11.63 -4.61
C ILE A 104 0.80 -13.15 -4.48
N HIS A 105 0.89 -13.90 -5.58
CA HIS A 105 0.79 -15.37 -5.54
C HIS A 105 2.07 -16.07 -5.08
N LYS A 106 3.24 -15.56 -5.46
CA LYS A 106 4.51 -16.16 -5.07
C LYS A 106 4.77 -16.00 -3.58
N THR A 107 4.53 -14.81 -3.04
CA THR A 107 4.67 -14.53 -1.61
C THR A 107 3.75 -15.37 -0.75
N ASN A 108 2.53 -15.63 -1.17
CA ASN A 108 1.62 -16.52 -0.44
C ASN A 108 2.10 -17.99 -0.37
N LYS A 109 2.82 -18.47 -1.41
CA LYS A 109 3.37 -19.84 -1.44
C LYS A 109 4.63 -19.98 -0.59
N GLU A 110 5.41 -18.94 -0.46
CA GLU A 110 6.70 -18.96 0.25
C GLU A 110 6.57 -18.52 1.72
N GLY A 111 5.36 -18.19 2.21
CA GLY A 111 5.11 -17.75 3.58
C GLY A 111 5.69 -16.35 3.90
N LYS A 112 6.21 -15.64 2.89
CA LYS A 112 6.66 -14.26 2.97
C LYS A 112 5.64 -13.39 2.27
N GLY A 113 4.56 -13.05 2.95
CA GLY A 113 3.48 -12.24 2.40
C GLY A 113 3.84 -10.77 2.37
N LEU A 114 3.19 -10.03 1.47
CA LEU A 114 3.11 -8.59 1.58
C LEU A 114 2.41 -8.23 2.90
N GLU A 115 3.00 -7.34 3.67
CA GLU A 115 2.51 -6.99 5.00
C GLU A 115 1.55 -5.81 4.98
N GLY A 116 1.65 -4.94 3.96
CA GLY A 116 0.83 -3.75 3.89
C GLY A 116 0.93 -3.00 2.57
N VAL A 117 0.15 -1.92 2.50
CA VAL A 117 0.24 -0.90 1.46
C VAL A 117 0.80 0.39 2.06
N ARG A 118 1.65 1.05 1.32
CA ARG A 118 2.28 2.31 1.64
C ARG A 118 1.91 3.35 0.60
N LEU A 119 1.55 4.53 1.06
CA LEU A 119 1.20 5.66 0.20
C LEU A 119 2.11 6.83 0.48
N ASN A 120 2.48 7.58 -0.56
CA ASN A 120 3.01 8.93 -0.40
C ASN A 120 1.88 9.93 -0.66
N VAL A 121 1.46 10.66 0.37
CA VAL A 121 0.24 11.48 0.38
C VAL A 121 0.49 12.88 0.92
N LYS A 122 -0.34 13.82 0.49
CA LYS A 122 -0.58 15.11 1.15
C LYS A 122 -2.06 15.45 1.08
N GLY A 123 -2.56 16.35 1.94
CA GLY A 123 -3.95 16.76 1.92
C GLY A 123 -4.24 17.89 2.88
N ASN A 124 -5.50 18.08 3.17
CA ASN A 124 -6.03 19.22 3.92
C ASN A 124 -6.18 18.98 5.44
N GLY A 125 -5.48 17.97 5.99
CA GLY A 125 -5.56 17.64 7.41
C GLY A 125 -6.71 16.71 7.78
N GLU A 126 -7.47 16.26 6.80
CA GLU A 126 -8.63 15.39 6.99
C GLU A 126 -8.22 13.91 6.96
N THR A 127 -9.11 13.07 7.53
CA THR A 127 -8.96 11.62 7.50
C THR A 127 -9.59 11.04 6.24
N TYR A 128 -8.84 10.18 5.56
CA TYR A 128 -9.25 9.47 4.36
C TYR A 128 -9.20 7.96 4.57
N HIS A 129 -9.76 7.22 3.62
CA HIS A 129 -9.79 5.76 3.65
C HIS A 129 -9.02 5.19 2.46
N VAL A 130 -8.33 4.09 2.70
CA VAL A 130 -8.01 3.12 1.65
C VAL A 130 -9.08 2.05 1.71
N MET A 131 -9.71 1.79 0.57
CA MET A 131 -10.68 0.69 0.43
C MET A 131 -10.15 -0.34 -0.56
N ILE A 132 -10.20 -1.60 -0.13
CA ILE A 132 -9.75 -2.76 -0.90
C ILE A 132 -10.94 -3.68 -1.12
N ARG A 133 -11.11 -4.13 -2.36
CA ARG A 133 -12.03 -5.21 -2.70
C ARG A 133 -11.25 -6.43 -3.17
N THR A 134 -11.75 -7.58 -2.79
CA THR A 134 -11.21 -8.87 -3.21
C THR A 134 -12.16 -9.56 -4.19
N TYR A 135 -11.74 -10.65 -4.76
CA TYR A 135 -12.63 -11.50 -5.59
C TYR A 135 -13.79 -12.10 -4.79
N PHE A 136 -13.74 -12.05 -3.45
CA PHE A 136 -14.82 -12.52 -2.56
C PHE A 136 -15.75 -11.40 -2.07
N THR A 137 -15.53 -10.15 -2.49
CA THR A 137 -16.43 -9.03 -2.20
C THR A 137 -17.43 -8.86 -3.34
N TRP A 138 -18.67 -9.27 -3.13
CA TRP A 138 -19.70 -9.37 -4.18
C TRP A 138 -20.54 -8.11 -4.33
N SER A 139 -20.73 -7.35 -3.27
CA SER A 139 -21.55 -6.15 -3.24
C SER A 139 -20.69 -4.88 -3.30
N PRO A 140 -21.17 -3.78 -3.89
CA PRO A 140 -20.49 -2.48 -3.81
C PRO A 140 -20.21 -2.00 -2.38
N SER A 141 -21.08 -2.35 -1.42
CA SER A 141 -20.91 -2.03 0.01
C SER A 141 -20.02 -3.03 0.76
N ASP A 142 -19.41 -3.99 0.07
CA ASP A 142 -18.56 -5.02 0.64
C ASP A 142 -17.10 -4.72 0.28
N TYR A 143 -16.31 -4.31 1.28
CA TYR A 143 -14.92 -3.92 1.12
C TYR A 143 -14.16 -4.08 2.44
N TYR A 144 -12.84 -4.07 2.36
CA TYR A 144 -11.95 -3.88 3.50
C TYR A 144 -11.43 -2.45 3.48
N TYR A 145 -11.22 -1.85 4.65
CA TYR A 145 -10.76 -0.47 4.74
C TYR A 145 -9.78 -0.25 5.89
N HIS A 146 -8.92 0.72 5.69
CA HIS A 146 -8.07 1.32 6.71
C HIS A 146 -8.10 2.83 6.54
N THR A 147 -8.01 3.59 7.64
CA THR A 147 -7.99 5.05 7.61
C THR A 147 -6.56 5.58 7.68
N PHE A 148 -6.35 6.75 7.11
CA PHE A 148 -5.11 7.51 7.26
C PHE A 148 -5.41 9.00 7.36
N GLU A 149 -4.53 9.71 8.06
CA GLU A 149 -4.59 11.16 8.19
C GLU A 149 -3.67 11.81 7.17
N THR A 150 -3.99 13.03 6.76
CA THR A 150 -3.19 13.81 5.84
C THR A 150 -2.68 15.09 6.49
N SER A 151 -1.65 15.69 5.91
CA SER A 151 -1.17 17.03 6.23
C SER A 151 -0.90 17.81 4.96
N SER A 152 -0.63 19.10 5.08
CA SER A 152 -0.26 19.95 3.94
C SER A 152 1.08 19.59 3.29
N ASN A 153 1.90 18.81 3.97
CA ASN A 153 3.17 18.31 3.47
C ASN A 153 3.05 16.88 2.97
N TRP A 154 3.89 16.51 1.99
CA TRP A 154 4.03 15.13 1.58
C TRP A 154 4.53 14.27 2.73
N GLN A 155 3.84 13.17 2.97
CA GLN A 155 4.16 12.19 4.01
C GLN A 155 3.91 10.79 3.53
N GLN A 156 4.69 9.85 4.06
CA GLN A 156 4.49 8.43 3.85
C GLN A 156 3.57 7.88 4.94
N VAL A 157 2.55 7.12 4.53
CA VAL A 157 1.67 6.40 5.44
C VAL A 157 1.71 4.91 5.16
N ASP A 158 1.88 4.12 6.20
CA ASP A 158 1.92 2.66 6.15
C ASP A 158 0.63 2.08 6.69
N LEU A 159 0.00 1.20 5.92
CA LEU A 159 -1.29 0.60 6.22
C LEU A 159 -1.14 -0.92 6.22
N PRO A 160 -0.87 -1.53 7.38
CA PRO A 160 -0.70 -2.99 7.49
C PRO A 160 -1.99 -3.74 7.16
N PHE A 161 -1.90 -4.79 6.35
CA PHE A 161 -3.07 -5.55 5.91
C PHE A 161 -3.85 -6.20 7.06
N ASN A 162 -3.17 -6.58 8.13
CA ASN A 162 -3.81 -7.18 9.31
C ASN A 162 -4.64 -6.17 10.13
N GLN A 163 -4.53 -4.86 9.83
CA GLN A 163 -5.32 -3.80 10.46
C GLN A 163 -6.52 -3.36 9.61
N PHE A 164 -6.67 -3.88 8.40
CA PHE A 164 -7.83 -3.59 7.58
C PHE A 164 -9.09 -4.23 8.18
N LYS A 165 -10.12 -3.42 8.33
CA LYS A 165 -11.43 -3.83 8.84
C LYS A 165 -12.35 -4.16 7.68
N SER A 166 -13.22 -5.14 7.85
CA SER A 166 -14.28 -5.42 6.88
C SER A 166 -15.47 -4.49 7.11
N SER A 167 -16.08 -3.99 6.02
CA SER A 167 -17.35 -3.25 6.06
C SER A 167 -18.55 -4.13 6.43
N LYS A 168 -18.42 -5.44 6.25
CA LYS A 168 -19.37 -6.45 6.68
C LYS A 168 -18.83 -7.19 7.89
N TYR A 169 -19.72 -7.69 8.73
CA TYR A 169 -19.31 -8.58 9.82
C TYR A 169 -18.76 -9.88 9.25
N ARG A 170 -17.45 -9.92 9.04
CA ARG A 170 -16.72 -11.09 8.55
C ARG A 170 -15.69 -11.52 9.59
N GLN A 171 -15.62 -12.81 9.82
CA GLN A 171 -14.57 -13.39 10.64
C GLN A 171 -13.23 -13.53 9.87
N ARG A 172 -13.25 -13.36 8.55
CA ARG A 172 -12.06 -13.44 7.70
C ARG A 172 -11.35 -12.10 7.60
N GLY A 173 -10.05 -12.12 7.84
CA GLY A 173 -9.16 -10.99 7.50
C GLY A 173 -9.05 -10.78 5.99
N LEU A 174 -8.36 -9.70 5.60
CA LEU A 174 -8.05 -9.41 4.20
C LEU A 174 -7.12 -10.48 3.63
N GLU A 175 -7.59 -11.22 2.63
CA GLU A 175 -6.76 -12.18 1.89
C GLU A 175 -6.00 -11.44 0.78
N VAL A 176 -4.72 -11.17 1.01
CA VAL A 176 -3.86 -10.37 0.12
C VAL A 176 -3.82 -10.93 -1.30
N GLY A 177 -3.72 -12.24 -1.46
CA GLY A 177 -3.73 -12.91 -2.77
C GLY A 177 -5.02 -12.77 -3.57
N GLN A 178 -6.08 -12.23 -2.96
CA GLN A 178 -7.39 -12.05 -3.58
C GLN A 178 -7.73 -10.59 -3.85
N ILE A 179 -6.81 -9.67 -3.62
CA ILE A 179 -7.04 -8.24 -3.87
C ILE A 179 -7.33 -8.01 -5.35
N ARG A 180 -8.46 -7.36 -5.62
CA ARG A 180 -8.95 -7.06 -6.97
C ARG A 180 -8.87 -5.59 -7.31
N ASP A 181 -9.33 -4.73 -6.43
CA ASP A 181 -9.33 -3.29 -6.61
C ASP A 181 -8.91 -2.53 -5.35
N PHE A 182 -8.41 -1.32 -5.60
CA PHE A 182 -7.89 -0.42 -4.62
C PHE A 182 -8.48 0.98 -4.85
N ALA A 183 -8.87 1.67 -3.79
CA ALA A 183 -9.38 3.02 -3.87
C ALA A 183 -8.86 3.90 -2.73
N VAL A 184 -8.68 5.19 -3.02
CA VAL A 184 -8.52 6.25 -2.03
C VAL A 184 -9.83 7.01 -1.97
N VAL A 185 -10.38 7.18 -0.77
CA VAL A 185 -11.76 7.56 -0.57
C VAL A 185 -11.88 8.62 0.54
N ALA A 186 -12.56 9.70 0.23
CA ALA A 186 -13.14 10.62 1.20
C ALA A 186 -14.53 10.08 1.57
N TYR A 187 -14.77 9.76 2.84
CA TYR A 187 -15.92 8.93 3.22
C TYR A 187 -16.55 9.27 4.57
N GLY A 188 -17.88 9.15 4.62
CA GLY A 188 -18.66 8.89 5.84
C GLY A 188 -19.06 10.11 6.65
N ARG A 189 -18.75 11.32 6.19
CA ARG A 189 -19.16 12.60 6.81
C ARG A 189 -19.24 13.71 5.79
N ASP A 190 -19.87 14.81 6.14
CA ASP A 190 -19.91 16.02 5.32
C ASP A 190 -18.59 16.79 5.49
N PHE A 191 -17.82 16.97 4.42
CA PHE A 191 -16.60 17.77 4.42
C PHE A 191 -16.08 18.04 3.01
N LYS A 192 -15.21 19.04 2.89
CA LYS A 192 -14.47 19.29 1.65
C LYS A 192 -13.20 18.45 1.62
N SER A 193 -13.14 17.53 0.68
CA SER A 193 -11.98 16.67 0.50
C SER A 193 -10.94 17.33 -0.39
N ASP A 194 -9.66 17.14 -0.04
CA ASP A 194 -8.51 17.48 -0.85
C ASP A 194 -7.34 16.58 -0.43
N VAL A 195 -7.11 15.52 -1.20
CA VAL A 195 -6.03 14.58 -0.97
C VAL A 195 -5.29 14.29 -2.27
N SER A 196 -3.98 14.25 -2.18
CA SER A 196 -3.07 13.96 -3.29
C SER A 196 -2.27 12.70 -2.97
N VAL A 197 -2.04 11.86 -3.99
CA VAL A 197 -1.26 10.62 -3.89
C VAL A 197 -0.28 10.58 -5.05
N SER A 198 1.03 10.48 -4.76
CA SER A 198 2.09 10.43 -5.78
C SER A 198 2.65 9.03 -5.98
N GLU A 199 2.56 8.17 -4.98
CA GLU A 199 3.06 6.79 -5.05
C GLU A 199 2.19 5.86 -4.22
N ILE A 200 2.00 4.66 -4.74
CA ILE A 200 1.42 3.52 -4.03
C ILE A 200 2.46 2.41 -4.10
N SER A 201 2.81 1.84 -2.98
CA SER A 201 3.72 0.70 -2.91
C SER A 201 3.20 -0.37 -1.95
N PHE A 202 3.72 -1.58 -2.10
CA PHE A 202 3.39 -2.70 -1.23
C PHE A 202 4.68 -3.21 -0.59
N TYR A 203 4.65 -3.48 0.70
CA TYR A 203 5.80 -3.93 1.48
C TYR A 203 5.49 -5.24 2.22
#